data_acd05184e7324da1e6f892b2af495600
#
_entry.id   acd05184e7324da1e6f892b2af495600
#
_cell.length_a   1.000
_cell.length_b   1.000
_cell.length_c   1.000
_cell.angle_alpha   90.00
_cell.angle_beta   90.00
_cell.angle_gamma   90.00
#
_symmetry.space_group_name_H-M   'P 1'
#
loop_
_entity.id
_entity.type
_entity.pdbx_description
1 polymer ?
#
loop_
_entity_poly.entity_id
_entity_poly.type
_entity_poly.pdbx_seq_one_letter_code
_entity_poly.pdbx_strand_id
1 'polypeptide(L)'
;KQKMRKLTYLMLLLVGVILAASCNDDMTYADQKKRERTAIAKFVADSAIHVISEEQFAANGYKTDVSKNEYVLFTSKGVYMQIIRNGCGEKIKDGETATVLCRFTEKNILTDSVQLTNDILYYGSIVDKMNVTNNSGTFTASFINGESLMLAQNGSSTNTSVLSGWLVPLPYINIGRPTAITDEIAKVKLIVPHDMGHSNATSSVYPCFYTITYERGR
;
A
#
# COMPACT_ATOMS: atom_id res chain seq x y z
N LYS A 1 -15.16 63.47 16.63
CA LYS A 1 -15.93 62.70 15.60
C LYS A 1 -15.07 62.17 14.46
N GLN A 2 -14.08 62.92 13.92
CA GLN A 2 -13.25 62.48 12.78
C GLN A 2 -12.26 61.37 13.13
N LYS A 3 -11.68 61.37 14.36
CA LYS A 3 -10.79 60.30 14.85
C LYS A 3 -11.52 58.94 15.00
N MET A 4 -12.76 58.96 15.51
CA MET A 4 -13.56 57.75 15.67
C MET A 4 -13.93 57.14 14.30
N ARG A 5 -14.28 57.95 13.30
CA ARG A 5 -14.56 57.47 11.93
C ARG A 5 -13.35 56.78 11.30
N LYS A 6 -12.15 57.37 11.47
CA LYS A 6 -10.90 56.72 10.95
C LYS A 6 -10.61 55.39 11.64
N LEU A 7 -10.87 55.26 12.95
CA LEU A 7 -10.69 54.03 13.71
C LEU A 7 -11.69 52.97 13.27
N THR A 8 -12.94 53.35 12.98
CA THR A 8 -13.98 52.43 12.48
C THR A 8 -13.65 51.87 11.08
N TYR A 9 -13.12 52.75 10.18
CA TYR A 9 -12.68 52.32 8.85
C TYR A 9 -11.47 51.39 8.94
N LEU A 10 -10.52 51.66 9.85
CA LEU A 10 -9.35 50.78 10.08
C LEU A 10 -9.77 49.41 10.61
N MET A 11 -10.75 49.36 11.54
CA MET A 11 -11.29 48.09 12.06
C MET A 11 -12.04 47.33 10.97
N LEU A 12 -12.85 48.00 10.14
CA LEU A 12 -13.55 47.35 9.02
C LEU A 12 -12.58 46.81 7.97
N LEU A 13 -11.49 47.50 7.72
CA LEU A 13 -10.44 47.08 6.80
C LEU A 13 -9.67 45.85 7.37
N LEU A 14 -9.40 45.84 8.69
CA LEU A 14 -8.76 44.71 9.36
C LEU A 14 -9.64 43.47 9.37
N VAL A 15 -10.96 43.61 9.61
CA VAL A 15 -11.93 42.51 9.54
C VAL A 15 -12.06 41.98 8.12
N GLY A 16 -12.04 42.86 7.09
CA GLY A 16 -12.06 42.49 5.69
C GLY A 16 -10.84 41.64 5.28
N VAL A 17 -9.64 41.97 5.80
CA VAL A 17 -8.40 41.23 5.54
C VAL A 17 -8.41 39.86 6.24
N ILE A 18 -8.97 39.76 7.44
CA ILE A 18 -9.09 38.47 8.16
C ILE A 18 -10.08 37.53 7.47
N LEU A 19 -11.17 38.05 6.88
CA LEU A 19 -12.14 37.26 6.15
C LEU A 19 -11.60 36.78 4.77
N ALA A 20 -10.68 37.53 4.17
CA ALA A 20 -10.03 37.11 2.92
C ALA A 20 -8.92 36.06 3.11
N ALA A 21 -8.37 35.96 4.35
CA ALA A 21 -7.35 34.96 4.68
C ALA A 21 -7.94 33.60 5.10
N SER A 22 -9.26 33.45 5.17
CA SER A 22 -9.95 32.20 5.57
C SER A 22 -10.38 31.34 4.38
N CYS A 23 -9.79 31.48 3.20
CA CYS A 23 -9.83 30.41 2.21
C CYS A 23 -8.75 29.38 2.60
N ASN A 24 -9.10 28.49 3.50
CA ASN A 24 -8.45 27.17 3.50
C ASN A 24 -8.82 26.54 2.15
N ASP A 25 -7.87 26.50 1.23
CA ASP A 25 -7.95 25.64 0.05
C ASP A 25 -7.83 24.19 0.54
N ASP A 26 -8.84 23.70 1.24
CA ASP A 26 -8.97 22.29 1.55
C ASP A 26 -9.14 21.57 0.20
N MET A 27 -8.11 20.84 -0.19
CA MET A 27 -8.11 20.07 -1.44
C MET A 27 -9.35 19.17 -1.48
N THR A 28 -10.12 19.30 -2.55
CA THR A 28 -11.25 18.40 -2.76
C THR A 28 -10.76 16.95 -2.90
N TYR A 29 -11.63 15.99 -2.65
CA TYR A 29 -11.29 14.57 -2.87
C TYR A 29 -10.85 14.30 -4.31
N ALA A 30 -11.44 14.99 -5.29
CA ALA A 30 -11.03 14.89 -6.69
C ALA A 30 -9.58 15.40 -6.93
N ASP A 31 -9.19 16.49 -6.27
CA ASP A 31 -7.83 17.02 -6.32
C ASP A 31 -6.83 16.09 -5.63
N GLN A 32 -7.21 15.52 -4.49
CA GLN A 32 -6.39 14.53 -3.79
C GLN A 32 -6.15 13.29 -4.67
N LYS A 33 -7.18 12.76 -5.33
CA LYS A 33 -7.02 11.65 -6.30
C LYS A 33 -6.18 12.02 -7.51
N LYS A 34 -6.28 13.25 -8.00
CA LYS A 34 -5.43 13.74 -9.09
C LYS A 34 -3.97 13.82 -8.64
N ARG A 35 -3.72 14.34 -7.43
CA ARG A 35 -2.38 14.39 -6.81
C ARG A 35 -1.79 12.99 -6.66
N GLU A 36 -2.56 12.04 -6.17
CA GLU A 36 -2.15 10.64 -6.04
C GLU A 36 -1.73 10.04 -7.39
N ARG A 37 -2.57 10.14 -8.41
CA ARG A 37 -2.25 9.63 -9.75
C ARG A 37 -0.98 10.25 -10.33
N THR A 38 -0.80 11.55 -10.15
CA THR A 38 0.41 12.26 -10.57
C THR A 38 1.64 11.76 -9.83
N ALA A 39 1.52 11.50 -8.51
CA ALA A 39 2.61 10.99 -7.71
C ALA A 39 3.00 9.55 -8.11
N ILE A 40 2.02 8.68 -8.36
CA ILE A 40 2.28 7.32 -8.87
C ILE A 40 2.99 7.39 -10.22
N ALA A 41 2.48 8.20 -11.18
CA ALA A 41 3.09 8.34 -12.50
C ALA A 41 4.53 8.86 -12.41
N LYS A 42 4.77 9.85 -11.54
CA LYS A 42 6.12 10.37 -11.27
C LYS A 42 7.02 9.30 -10.66
N PHE A 43 6.56 8.56 -9.66
CA PHE A 43 7.31 7.47 -9.01
C PHE A 43 7.69 6.38 -10.01
N VAL A 44 6.76 5.99 -10.89
CA VAL A 44 6.99 5.00 -11.96
C VAL A 44 8.08 5.49 -12.91
N ALA A 45 8.03 6.76 -13.33
CA ALA A 45 9.02 7.36 -14.24
C ALA A 45 10.40 7.51 -13.56
N ASP A 46 10.46 8.10 -12.37
CA ASP A 46 11.71 8.36 -11.64
C ASP A 46 12.43 7.05 -11.24
N SER A 47 11.65 5.99 -10.98
CA SER A 47 12.18 4.67 -10.64
C SER A 47 12.52 3.82 -11.88
N ALA A 48 12.38 4.36 -13.09
CA ALA A 48 12.59 3.65 -14.37
C ALA A 48 11.83 2.29 -14.40
N ILE A 49 10.58 2.29 -13.94
CA ILE A 49 9.74 1.09 -13.92
C ILE A 49 9.24 0.83 -15.34
N HIS A 50 9.48 -0.39 -15.83
CA HIS A 50 8.90 -0.90 -17.06
C HIS A 50 7.54 -1.54 -16.78
N VAL A 51 6.46 -0.88 -17.21
CA VAL A 51 5.09 -1.35 -16.98
C VAL A 51 4.67 -2.28 -18.09
N ILE A 52 4.21 -3.49 -17.71
CA ILE A 52 3.61 -4.49 -18.62
C ILE A 52 2.11 -4.65 -18.33
N SER A 53 1.35 -5.06 -19.35
CA SER A 53 -0.08 -5.34 -19.20
C SER A 53 -0.33 -6.70 -18.53
N GLU A 54 -1.58 -6.92 -18.09
CA GLU A 54 -2.01 -8.22 -17.54
C GLU A 54 -1.90 -9.35 -18.57
N GLU A 55 -2.16 -9.04 -19.86
CA GLU A 55 -2.02 -10.00 -20.97
C GLU A 55 -0.54 -10.39 -21.19
N GLN A 56 0.38 -9.41 -21.17
CA GLN A 56 1.81 -9.68 -21.26
C GLN A 56 2.30 -10.49 -20.06
N PHE A 57 1.83 -10.16 -18.86
CA PHE A 57 2.15 -10.89 -17.65
C PHE A 57 1.68 -12.36 -17.73
N ALA A 58 0.46 -12.59 -18.23
CA ALA A 58 -0.03 -13.96 -18.47
C ALA A 58 0.80 -14.70 -19.53
N ALA A 59 1.12 -14.04 -20.64
CA ALA A 59 1.97 -14.60 -21.70
C ALA A 59 3.38 -14.96 -21.22
N ASN A 60 3.91 -14.21 -20.23
CA ASN A 60 5.20 -14.46 -19.57
C ASN A 60 5.12 -15.56 -18.48
N GLY A 61 4.01 -16.31 -18.39
CA GLY A 61 3.79 -17.33 -17.37
C GLY A 61 3.66 -16.77 -15.96
N TYR A 62 3.06 -15.59 -15.83
CA TYR A 62 2.85 -14.87 -14.57
C TYR A 62 4.16 -14.54 -13.85
N LYS A 63 5.15 -14.08 -14.61
CA LYS A 63 6.46 -13.63 -14.10
C LYS A 63 6.76 -12.21 -14.57
N THR A 64 7.51 -11.49 -13.75
CA THR A 64 8.07 -10.18 -14.08
C THR A 64 9.59 -10.28 -14.17
N ASP A 65 10.20 -9.56 -15.12
CA ASP A 65 11.66 -9.53 -15.28
C ASP A 65 12.26 -8.47 -14.34
N VAL A 66 12.87 -8.95 -13.26
CA VAL A 66 13.51 -8.07 -12.26
C VAL A 66 14.67 -7.27 -12.87
N SER A 67 15.39 -7.85 -13.84
CA SER A 67 16.53 -7.19 -14.49
C SER A 67 16.11 -5.98 -15.33
N LYS A 68 14.88 -6.00 -15.84
CA LYS A 68 14.26 -4.91 -16.58
C LYS A 68 13.40 -4.00 -15.71
N ASN A 69 13.38 -4.24 -14.41
CA ASN A 69 12.49 -3.53 -13.48
C ASN A 69 11.01 -3.56 -13.91
N GLU A 70 10.54 -4.73 -14.37
CA GLU A 70 9.18 -4.92 -14.86
C GLU A 70 8.18 -4.99 -13.72
N TYR A 71 7.06 -4.25 -13.89
CA TYR A 71 5.88 -4.32 -13.03
C TYR A 71 4.64 -4.53 -13.89
N VAL A 72 3.80 -5.50 -13.53
CA VAL A 72 2.46 -5.63 -14.12
C VAL A 72 1.52 -4.61 -13.49
N LEU A 73 0.74 -3.93 -14.32
CA LEU A 73 -0.36 -3.07 -13.87
C LEU A 73 -1.68 -3.83 -13.92
N PHE A 74 -2.28 -4.07 -12.75
CA PHE A 74 -3.66 -4.55 -12.63
C PHE A 74 -4.62 -3.38 -12.78
N THR A 75 -5.08 -3.14 -14.01
CA THR A 75 -5.80 -1.93 -14.39
C THR A 75 -7.09 -1.73 -13.58
N SER A 76 -7.82 -2.81 -13.28
CA SER A 76 -9.07 -2.75 -12.50
C SER A 76 -8.85 -2.33 -11.04
N LYS A 77 -7.63 -2.52 -10.51
CA LYS A 77 -7.24 -2.25 -9.12
C LYS A 77 -6.30 -1.06 -9.00
N GLY A 78 -5.69 -0.61 -10.10
CA GLY A 78 -4.64 0.42 -10.09
C GLY A 78 -3.35 0.01 -9.39
N VAL A 79 -3.17 -1.29 -9.08
CA VAL A 79 -1.99 -1.81 -8.36
C VAL A 79 -0.92 -2.23 -9.36
N TYR A 80 0.33 -1.81 -9.10
CA TYR A 80 1.50 -2.31 -9.83
C TYR A 80 2.21 -3.37 -8.98
N MET A 81 2.65 -4.46 -9.59
CA MET A 81 3.32 -5.56 -8.91
C MET A 81 4.57 -6.02 -9.66
N GLN A 82 5.68 -6.17 -8.93
CA GLN A 82 6.87 -6.88 -9.37
C GLN A 82 7.07 -8.11 -8.47
N ILE A 83 7.20 -9.30 -9.05
CA ILE A 83 7.57 -10.51 -8.33
C ILE A 83 9.09 -10.62 -8.34
N ILE A 84 9.72 -10.40 -7.17
CA ILE A 84 11.18 -10.54 -6.99
C ILE A 84 11.56 -12.01 -6.84
N ARG A 85 10.78 -12.76 -6.05
CA ARG A 85 10.91 -14.19 -5.80
C ARG A 85 9.53 -14.81 -5.76
N ASN A 86 9.36 -15.91 -6.50
CA ASN A 86 8.06 -16.58 -6.57
C ASN A 86 7.69 -17.32 -5.28
N GLY A 87 8.68 -17.65 -4.46
CA GLY A 87 8.49 -18.44 -3.24
C GLY A 87 8.63 -19.95 -3.46
N CYS A 88 8.92 -20.66 -2.36
CA CYS A 88 8.94 -22.13 -2.32
C CYS A 88 7.56 -22.70 -2.00
N GLY A 89 7.45 -24.02 -2.09
CA GLY A 89 6.21 -24.76 -1.81
C GLY A 89 5.11 -24.54 -2.86
N GLU A 90 3.87 -24.49 -2.40
CA GLU A 90 2.70 -24.41 -3.27
C GLU A 90 1.89 -23.12 -3.00
N LYS A 91 1.03 -22.77 -3.95
CA LYS A 91 0.01 -21.74 -3.76
C LYS A 91 -1.02 -22.18 -2.72
N ILE A 92 -1.73 -21.22 -2.11
CA ILE A 92 -2.90 -21.53 -1.29
C ILE A 92 -3.99 -22.08 -2.20
N LYS A 93 -4.41 -23.33 -1.93
CA LYS A 93 -5.37 -24.07 -2.76
C LYS A 93 -6.78 -23.53 -2.62
N ASP A 94 -7.63 -23.84 -3.58
CA ASP A 94 -9.05 -23.51 -3.48
C ASP A 94 -9.68 -24.17 -2.23
N GLY A 95 -10.50 -23.41 -1.52
CA GLY A 95 -11.11 -23.81 -0.25
C GLY A 95 -10.15 -23.82 0.95
N GLU A 96 -8.86 -23.55 0.75
CA GLU A 96 -7.86 -23.56 1.83
C GLU A 96 -7.83 -22.24 2.59
N THR A 97 -7.70 -22.33 3.91
CA THR A 97 -7.29 -21.24 4.78
C THR A 97 -5.89 -21.51 5.31
N ALA A 98 -4.98 -20.56 5.12
CA ALA A 98 -3.60 -20.67 5.58
C ALA A 98 -3.19 -19.45 6.41
N THR A 99 -2.40 -19.66 7.45
CA THR A 99 -1.70 -18.57 8.13
C THR A 99 -0.51 -18.15 7.27
N VAL A 100 -0.40 -16.86 7.01
CA VAL A 100 0.70 -16.25 6.24
C VAL A 100 1.44 -15.25 7.11
N LEU A 101 2.76 -15.35 7.10
CA LEU A 101 3.68 -14.47 7.80
C LEU A 101 4.23 -13.45 6.81
N CYS A 102 4.19 -12.17 7.16
CA CYS A 102 4.67 -11.08 6.31
C CYS A 102 5.72 -10.24 7.02
N ARG A 103 6.84 -9.97 6.33
CA ARG A 103 7.73 -8.87 6.65
C ARG A 103 7.62 -7.84 5.54
N PHE A 104 7.57 -6.57 5.92
CA PHE A 104 7.34 -5.51 4.96
C PHE A 104 8.05 -4.21 5.32
N THR A 105 8.23 -3.39 4.30
CA THR A 105 8.54 -1.96 4.41
C THR A 105 7.50 -1.21 3.61
N GLU A 106 6.84 -0.24 4.24
CA GLU A 106 5.88 0.68 3.64
C GLU A 106 6.51 2.05 3.48
N LYS A 107 6.37 2.62 2.30
CA LYS A 107 6.80 3.99 1.98
C LYS A 107 5.62 4.77 1.42
N ASN A 108 5.37 5.95 1.95
CA ASN A 108 4.43 6.90 1.37
C ASN A 108 5.06 7.57 0.14
N ILE A 109 4.44 7.40 -1.03
CA ILE A 109 4.98 7.92 -2.29
C ILE A 109 4.88 9.45 -2.38
N LEU A 110 3.89 10.08 -1.72
CA LEU A 110 3.75 11.54 -1.73
C LEU A 110 4.87 12.25 -0.95
N THR A 111 5.32 11.66 0.16
CA THR A 111 6.31 12.26 1.06
C THR A 111 7.70 11.66 0.91
N ASP A 112 7.81 10.61 0.11
CA ASP A 112 9.03 9.83 -0.13
C ASP A 112 9.67 9.27 1.17
N SER A 113 8.84 8.98 2.18
CA SER A 113 9.27 8.56 3.51
C SER A 113 8.75 7.18 3.89
N VAL A 114 9.58 6.39 4.59
CA VAL A 114 9.16 5.13 5.20
C VAL A 114 8.20 5.45 6.34
N GLN A 115 7.01 4.87 6.30
CA GLN A 115 5.97 5.05 7.30
C GLN A 115 5.99 3.93 8.34
N LEU A 116 6.18 2.70 7.89
CA LEU A 116 6.11 1.52 8.73
C LEU A 116 7.00 0.41 8.17
N THR A 117 7.69 -0.33 9.05
CA THR A 117 8.46 -1.52 8.65
C THR A 117 8.64 -2.47 9.83
N ASN A 118 8.54 -3.77 9.58
CA ASN A 118 8.98 -4.82 10.48
C ASN A 118 10.18 -5.61 9.91
N ASP A 119 10.73 -5.16 8.77
CA ASP A 119 11.89 -5.75 8.10
C ASP A 119 13.20 -5.07 8.52
N ILE A 120 13.32 -4.79 9.83
CA ILE A 120 14.54 -4.25 10.46
C ILE A 120 14.85 -5.01 11.76
N LEU A 121 16.10 -5.00 12.17
CA LEU A 121 16.60 -5.75 13.35
C LEU A 121 15.82 -5.37 14.64
N TYR A 122 15.51 -4.10 14.83
CA TYR A 122 14.78 -3.60 16.01
C TYR A 122 13.40 -4.23 16.16
N TYR A 123 12.71 -4.48 15.05
CA TYR A 123 11.41 -5.16 15.01
C TYR A 123 11.52 -6.62 14.52
N GLY A 124 12.71 -7.20 14.59
CA GLY A 124 12.97 -8.55 14.05
C GLY A 124 12.10 -9.65 14.63
N SER A 125 11.61 -9.49 15.88
CA SER A 125 10.67 -10.41 16.52
C SER A 125 9.23 -10.22 16.10
N ILE A 126 8.87 -9.09 15.48
CA ILE A 126 7.51 -8.77 15.06
C ILE A 126 7.34 -9.21 13.61
N VAL A 127 6.48 -10.17 13.38
CA VAL A 127 6.09 -10.65 12.05
C VAL A 127 4.60 -10.49 11.93
N ASP A 128 4.14 -9.76 10.91
CA ASP A 128 2.70 -9.63 10.67
C ASP A 128 2.11 -10.98 10.27
N LYS A 129 1.09 -11.42 10.99
CA LYS A 129 0.38 -12.66 10.73
C LYS A 129 -1.02 -12.38 10.24
N MET A 130 -1.41 -13.06 9.20
CA MET A 130 -2.75 -13.00 8.65
C MET A 130 -3.27 -14.40 8.30
N ASN A 131 -4.56 -14.64 8.51
CA ASN A 131 -5.26 -15.80 7.99
C ASN A 131 -5.82 -15.45 6.62
N VAL A 132 -5.40 -16.21 5.61
CA VAL A 132 -5.77 -16.02 4.21
C VAL A 132 -6.64 -17.19 3.77
N THR A 133 -7.78 -16.91 3.19
CA THR A 133 -8.68 -17.91 2.59
C THR A 133 -8.77 -17.69 1.09
N ASN A 134 -8.61 -18.77 0.33
CA ASN A 134 -8.85 -18.80 -1.11
C ASN A 134 -10.22 -19.43 -1.38
N ASN A 135 -11.15 -18.66 -1.91
CA ASN A 135 -12.46 -19.14 -2.37
C ASN A 135 -12.54 -19.00 -3.90
N SER A 136 -12.30 -20.08 -4.61
CA SER A 136 -12.37 -20.13 -6.09
C SER A 136 -11.58 -19.01 -6.77
N GLY A 137 -10.36 -18.76 -6.29
CA GLY A 137 -9.46 -17.71 -6.81
C GLY A 137 -9.69 -16.32 -6.23
N THR A 138 -10.72 -16.13 -5.39
CA THR A 138 -10.93 -14.90 -4.63
C THR A 138 -10.28 -15.04 -3.25
N PHE A 139 -9.33 -14.15 -2.97
CA PHE A 139 -8.61 -14.16 -1.71
C PHE A 139 -9.21 -13.14 -0.73
N THR A 140 -9.47 -13.60 0.49
CA THR A 140 -9.81 -12.75 1.63
C THR A 140 -8.83 -13.01 2.77
N ALA A 141 -8.55 -12.00 3.57
CA ALA A 141 -7.66 -12.20 4.72
C ALA A 141 -8.01 -11.28 5.90
N SER A 142 -7.65 -11.75 7.09
CA SER A 142 -7.71 -10.99 8.33
C SER A 142 -6.39 -11.10 9.08
N PHE A 143 -5.90 -9.98 9.62
CA PHE A 143 -4.77 -9.98 10.54
C PHE A 143 -5.11 -10.71 11.84
N ILE A 144 -4.12 -11.38 12.41
CA ILE A 144 -4.25 -11.97 13.74
C ILE A 144 -4.04 -10.85 14.76
N ASN A 145 -5.04 -10.65 15.61
CA ASN A 145 -5.02 -9.59 16.61
C ASN A 145 -3.86 -9.78 17.59
N GLY A 146 -3.13 -8.70 17.88
CA GLY A 146 -1.92 -8.72 18.71
C GLY A 146 -0.66 -9.24 18.01
N GLU A 147 -0.77 -9.73 16.76
CA GLU A 147 0.35 -10.27 15.98
C GLU A 147 0.53 -9.58 14.62
N SER A 148 0.17 -8.31 14.53
CA SER A 148 0.35 -7.49 13.32
C SER A 148 0.69 -6.06 13.67
N LEU A 149 1.84 -5.59 13.18
CA LEU A 149 2.27 -4.20 13.29
C LEU A 149 1.39 -3.30 12.40
N MET A 150 1.03 -3.78 11.20
CA MET A 150 0.14 -3.06 10.28
C MET A 150 -1.21 -2.80 10.94
N LEU A 151 -1.81 -3.82 11.56
CA LEU A 151 -3.08 -3.67 12.27
C LEU A 151 -2.95 -2.70 13.45
N ALA A 152 -1.89 -2.82 14.24
CA ALA A 152 -1.66 -1.99 15.42
C ALA A 152 -1.53 -0.50 15.09
N GLN A 153 -0.92 -0.17 13.96
CA GLN A 153 -0.67 1.22 13.56
C GLN A 153 -1.78 1.83 12.68
N ASN A 154 -2.39 1.02 11.83
CA ASN A 154 -3.31 1.51 10.79
C ASN A 154 -4.70 0.86 10.85
N GLY A 155 -4.91 -0.05 11.76
CA GLY A 155 -6.17 -0.75 11.93
C GLY A 155 -7.04 -0.20 13.05
N SER A 156 -8.15 -0.87 13.25
CA SER A 156 -9.06 -0.67 14.37
C SER A 156 -9.23 -2.00 15.09
N SER A 157 -9.42 -1.99 16.39
CA SER A 157 -9.68 -3.20 17.18
C SER A 157 -10.90 -4.00 16.71
N THR A 158 -11.78 -3.36 15.95
CA THR A 158 -13.01 -3.96 15.40
C THR A 158 -12.88 -4.37 13.92
N ASN A 159 -11.85 -3.92 13.20
CA ASN A 159 -11.64 -4.27 11.80
C ASN A 159 -10.22 -4.80 11.59
N THR A 160 -10.11 -6.11 11.48
CA THR A 160 -8.85 -6.84 11.26
C THR A 160 -8.59 -7.13 9.78
N SER A 161 -9.39 -6.60 8.86
CA SER A 161 -9.25 -6.87 7.42
C SER A 161 -7.87 -6.46 6.92
N VAL A 162 -7.25 -7.34 6.14
CA VAL A 162 -5.99 -7.04 5.44
C VAL A 162 -6.29 -6.11 4.27
N LEU A 163 -5.41 -5.14 4.04
CA LEU A 163 -5.53 -4.22 2.90
C LEU A 163 -5.53 -5.00 1.57
N SER A 164 -6.43 -4.61 0.67
CA SER A 164 -6.67 -5.35 -0.57
C SER A 164 -5.44 -5.42 -1.48
N GLY A 165 -4.56 -4.40 -1.42
CA GLY A 165 -3.32 -4.38 -2.17
C GLY A 165 -2.37 -5.53 -1.83
N TRP A 166 -2.32 -5.99 -0.58
CA TRP A 166 -1.49 -7.13 -0.16
C TRP A 166 -2.03 -8.48 -0.63
N LEU A 167 -3.29 -8.55 -1.07
CA LEU A 167 -3.88 -9.79 -1.56
C LEU A 167 -3.65 -10.01 -3.07
N VAL A 168 -3.26 -8.95 -3.79
CA VAL A 168 -3.03 -9.00 -5.25
C VAL A 168 -2.00 -10.05 -5.67
N PRO A 169 -0.88 -10.26 -4.96
CA PRO A 169 0.12 -11.26 -5.33
C PRO A 169 -0.31 -12.72 -5.15
N LEU A 170 -1.25 -12.99 -4.23
CA LEU A 170 -1.54 -14.35 -3.75
C LEU A 170 -1.91 -15.38 -4.85
N PRO A 171 -2.63 -15.01 -5.93
CA PRO A 171 -2.89 -15.94 -7.04
C PRO A 171 -1.63 -16.35 -7.81
N TYR A 172 -0.56 -15.58 -7.72
CA TYR A 172 0.61 -15.69 -8.59
C TYR A 172 1.85 -16.28 -7.92
N ILE A 173 1.97 -16.18 -6.59
CA ILE A 173 3.14 -16.58 -5.80
C ILE A 173 2.89 -17.89 -5.04
N ASN A 174 3.97 -18.60 -4.69
CA ASN A 174 3.91 -19.76 -3.82
C ASN A 174 4.08 -19.32 -2.36
N ILE A 175 3.28 -19.90 -1.48
CA ILE A 175 3.27 -19.61 -0.04
C ILE A 175 3.72 -20.88 0.69
N GLY A 176 5.02 -21.11 0.70
CA GLY A 176 5.65 -22.22 1.39
C GLY A 176 6.45 -21.79 2.59
N ARG A 177 6.98 -22.77 3.29
CA ARG A 177 7.98 -22.62 4.35
C ARG A 177 9.30 -23.23 3.87
N PRO A 178 10.42 -22.51 3.97
CA PRO A 178 11.73 -23.07 3.65
C PRO A 178 12.03 -24.33 4.45
N THR A 179 12.43 -25.40 3.77
CA THR A 179 12.86 -26.67 4.34
C THR A 179 14.31 -26.98 4.00
N ALA A 180 14.81 -26.36 2.95
CA ALA A 180 16.22 -26.45 2.52
C ALA A 180 16.85 -25.05 2.49
N ILE A 181 18.18 -24.99 2.55
CA ILE A 181 18.94 -23.73 2.53
C ILE A 181 18.78 -22.98 1.18
N THR A 182 18.39 -23.69 0.13
CA THR A 182 18.14 -23.12 -1.20
C THR A 182 16.73 -22.59 -1.36
N ASP A 183 15.84 -22.89 -0.41
CA ASP A 183 14.44 -22.44 -0.49
C ASP A 183 14.35 -20.95 -0.13
N GLU A 184 13.61 -20.23 -0.92
CA GLU A 184 13.35 -18.82 -0.71
C GLU A 184 11.85 -18.56 -0.51
N ILE A 185 11.52 -17.68 0.43
CA ILE A 185 10.14 -17.20 0.60
C ILE A 185 9.79 -16.21 -0.51
N ALA A 186 8.50 -16.12 -0.83
CA ALA A 186 8.01 -15.16 -1.81
C ALA A 186 8.34 -13.72 -1.39
N LYS A 187 8.72 -12.89 -2.36
CA LYS A 187 8.99 -11.46 -2.17
C LYS A 187 8.48 -10.68 -3.35
N VAL A 188 7.70 -9.63 -3.09
CA VAL A 188 7.16 -8.75 -4.11
C VAL A 188 7.39 -7.29 -3.77
N LYS A 189 7.32 -6.43 -4.79
CA LYS A 189 7.15 -4.99 -4.64
C LYS A 189 5.80 -4.58 -5.19
N LEU A 190 5.12 -3.66 -4.51
CA LEU A 190 3.80 -3.19 -4.88
C LEU A 190 3.74 -1.67 -4.85
N ILE A 191 3.07 -1.07 -5.84
CA ILE A 191 2.55 0.30 -5.74
C ILE A 191 1.05 0.15 -5.54
N VAL A 192 0.55 0.62 -4.41
CA VAL A 192 -0.83 0.44 -3.96
C VAL A 192 -1.50 1.81 -3.84
N PRO A 193 -2.53 2.11 -4.64
CA PRO A 193 -3.31 3.34 -4.50
C PRO A 193 -4.11 3.32 -3.19
N HIS A 194 -4.55 4.50 -2.75
CA HIS A 194 -5.21 4.68 -1.46
C HIS A 194 -6.41 3.76 -1.22
N ASP A 195 -7.23 3.54 -2.26
CA ASP A 195 -8.44 2.72 -2.19
C ASP A 195 -8.19 1.20 -2.07
N MET A 196 -6.95 0.77 -2.31
CA MET A 196 -6.47 -0.59 -2.10
C MET A 196 -5.54 -0.68 -0.87
N GLY A 197 -5.31 0.44 -0.19
CA GLY A 197 -4.43 0.60 0.97
C GLY A 197 -5.12 0.32 2.32
N HIS A 198 -4.39 0.61 3.40
CA HIS A 198 -4.92 0.59 4.77
C HIS A 198 -5.74 1.86 5.08
N SER A 199 -6.45 1.88 6.22
CA SER A 199 -7.41 2.93 6.58
C SER A 199 -6.81 4.35 6.54
N ASN A 200 -5.58 4.55 7.02
CA ASN A 200 -4.95 5.88 7.01
C ASN A 200 -4.61 6.33 5.59
N ALA A 201 -4.15 5.42 4.70
CA ALA A 201 -3.91 5.71 3.30
C ALA A 201 -5.21 6.08 2.59
N THR A 202 -6.30 5.34 2.87
CA THR A 202 -7.62 5.58 2.29
C THR A 202 -8.18 6.93 2.74
N SER A 203 -8.12 7.25 4.02
CA SER A 203 -8.68 8.50 4.56
C SER A 203 -7.92 9.75 4.13
N SER A 204 -6.60 9.64 3.95
CA SER A 204 -5.72 10.76 3.59
C SER A 204 -5.31 10.78 2.12
N VAL A 205 -5.83 9.85 1.31
CA VAL A 205 -5.65 9.73 -0.13
C VAL A 205 -4.17 9.80 -0.55
N TYR A 206 -3.38 8.83 -0.08
CA TYR A 206 -2.00 8.68 -0.51
C TYR A 206 -1.66 7.25 -0.95
N PRO A 207 -0.83 7.11 -2.00
CA PRO A 207 -0.37 5.81 -2.47
C PRO A 207 0.82 5.33 -1.64
N CYS A 208 0.90 4.01 -1.45
CA CYS A 208 2.00 3.37 -0.74
C CYS A 208 2.83 2.50 -1.68
N PHE A 209 4.14 2.51 -1.47
CA PHE A 209 5.06 1.54 -2.06
C PHE A 209 5.46 0.53 -1.00
N TYR A 210 5.25 -0.77 -1.30
CA TYR A 210 5.61 -1.86 -0.41
C TYR A 210 6.73 -2.71 -0.98
N THR A 211 7.65 -3.14 -0.12
CA THR A 211 8.41 -4.36 -0.30
C THR A 211 7.90 -5.34 0.74
N ILE A 212 7.40 -6.50 0.33
CA ILE A 212 6.76 -7.45 1.25
C ILE A 212 7.12 -8.90 0.90
N THR A 213 7.30 -9.71 1.95
CA THR A 213 7.52 -11.15 1.84
C THR A 213 6.30 -11.92 2.35
N TYR A 214 6.12 -13.14 1.81
CA TYR A 214 5.06 -14.05 2.22
C TYR A 214 5.65 -15.41 2.52
N GLU A 215 5.40 -15.92 3.72
CA GLU A 215 5.82 -17.24 4.18
C GLU A 215 4.63 -17.96 4.82
N ARG A 216 4.53 -19.26 4.64
CA ARG A 216 3.50 -20.06 5.32
C ARG A 216 3.82 -20.16 6.81
N GLY A 217 2.86 -19.81 7.64
CA GLY A 217 2.89 -20.05 9.09
C GLY A 217 2.82 -21.53 9.46
N ARG A 218 3.03 -21.83 10.72
CA ARG A 218 2.84 -23.18 11.30
C ARG A 218 1.39 -23.40 11.62
#